data_921ae14cf0d60fb2fc457612a0d32604
#
_entry.id   921ae14cf0d60fb2fc457612a0d32604
#
_cell.length_a   1.000
_cell.length_b   1.000
_cell.length_c   1.000
_cell.angle_alpha   90.00
_cell.angle_beta   90.00
_cell.angle_gamma   90.00
#
_symmetry.space_group_name_H-M   'P 1'
#
loop_
_entity.id
_entity.type
_entity.pdbx_description
1 polymer ?
#
loop_
_entity_poly.entity_id
_entity_poly.type
_entity_poly.pdbx_seq_one_letter_code
_entity_poly.pdbx_strand_id
1 'polypeptide(L)'
;MQNNRMLQISTAGSRKATQWPQSTIMWSEFVEKLKTPVWGTETLDQYLALPKSRQDDLKDVGGFVGGTFIGLRRVSGLGCAAVVYSTRKHSGYAPRLRVIIPIDRTATADEYEPAARKLASLLGIEFCDPTTFDAERLMYWPSCCSDSQYVYRVYDNPFCSLKGLLGMYGDWHDVSQWPQVPGADAIERRRLAKQEDPTTKRGIIGAFCRTYSITQAMEKFIPGMYEETDMQGRYTYTGGETTGGALVYDGDLFLYSYHSHDPCCRQLVN
;
A
#
# COMPACT_ATOMS: atom_id res chain seq x y z
N MET A 1 1.55 -21.57 -19.56
CA MET A 1 1.54 -20.10 -19.42
C MET A 1 2.23 -19.48 -20.61
N GLN A 2 1.49 -18.74 -21.43
CA GLN A 2 2.02 -18.14 -22.68
C GLN A 2 2.98 -16.96 -22.44
N ASN A 3 2.92 -16.31 -21.25
CA ASN A 3 3.73 -15.15 -20.89
C ASN A 3 4.56 -15.40 -19.63
N ASN A 4 5.48 -16.36 -19.68
CA ASN A 4 6.33 -16.67 -18.56
C ASN A 4 7.56 -15.74 -18.54
N ARG A 5 7.49 -14.64 -17.80
CA ARG A 5 8.57 -13.65 -17.64
C ARG A 5 9.18 -13.72 -16.24
N MET A 6 10.37 -13.15 -16.13
CA MET A 6 11.05 -12.97 -14.84
C MET A 6 10.39 -11.85 -14.03
N LEU A 7 10.18 -12.11 -12.75
CA LEU A 7 9.85 -11.10 -11.74
C LEU A 7 11.09 -10.82 -10.89
N GLN A 8 11.28 -9.58 -10.51
CA GLN A 8 12.17 -9.22 -9.42
C GLN A 8 11.38 -9.29 -8.12
N ILE A 9 11.89 -9.99 -7.14
CA ILE A 9 11.26 -10.15 -5.83
C ILE A 9 12.27 -9.88 -4.71
N SER A 10 11.76 -9.38 -3.59
CA SER A 10 12.48 -9.34 -2.31
C SER A 10 11.72 -10.19 -1.30
N THR A 11 12.43 -11.00 -0.56
CA THR A 11 11.80 -11.92 0.42
C THR A 11 12.48 -11.81 1.77
N ALA A 12 11.72 -12.06 2.84
CA ALA A 12 12.26 -12.18 4.19
C ALA A 12 11.48 -13.21 4.99
N GLY A 13 12.12 -13.86 5.95
CA GLY A 13 11.50 -14.85 6.83
C GLY A 13 10.67 -14.25 7.96
N SER A 14 10.79 -12.94 8.24
CA SER A 14 10.08 -12.25 9.30
C SER A 14 9.80 -10.81 8.94
N ARG A 15 8.66 -10.26 9.40
CA ARG A 15 8.34 -8.82 9.29
C ARG A 15 9.34 -7.90 10.01
N LYS A 16 10.15 -8.46 10.92
CA LYS A 16 11.21 -7.75 11.65
C LYS A 16 12.58 -7.84 10.97
N ALA A 17 12.65 -8.46 9.80
CA ALA A 17 13.90 -8.59 9.07
C ALA A 17 14.43 -7.21 8.68
N THR A 18 15.71 -6.98 8.92
CA THR A 18 16.44 -5.77 8.52
C THR A 18 17.05 -5.88 7.13
N GLN A 19 17.10 -7.09 6.58
CA GLN A 19 17.62 -7.37 5.25
C GLN A 19 16.57 -8.07 4.40
N TRP A 20 16.42 -7.61 3.19
CA TRP A 20 15.48 -8.09 2.19
C TRP A 20 16.23 -8.44 0.90
N PRO A 21 16.83 -9.61 0.83
CA PRO A 21 17.57 -10.02 -0.36
C PRO A 21 16.67 -10.00 -1.59
N GLN A 22 17.19 -9.41 -2.65
CA GLN A 22 16.55 -9.38 -3.95
C GLN A 22 16.94 -10.61 -4.75
N SER A 23 15.99 -11.17 -5.47
CA SER A 23 16.17 -12.28 -6.39
C SER A 23 15.23 -12.16 -7.58
N THR A 24 15.44 -13.01 -8.56
CA THR A 24 14.52 -13.13 -9.70
C THR A 24 13.84 -14.49 -9.66
N ILE A 25 12.60 -14.54 -10.08
CA ILE A 25 11.81 -15.77 -10.15
C ILE A 25 10.96 -15.74 -11.43
N MET A 26 10.78 -16.88 -12.08
CA MET A 26 9.84 -16.97 -13.21
C MET A 26 8.40 -16.83 -12.69
N TRP A 27 7.55 -16.16 -13.47
CA TRP A 27 6.13 -16.01 -13.10
C TRP A 27 5.47 -17.37 -12.81
N SER A 28 5.75 -18.39 -13.61
CA SER A 28 5.24 -19.74 -13.38
C SER A 28 5.66 -20.36 -12.04
N GLU A 29 6.91 -20.16 -11.64
CA GLU A 29 7.43 -20.65 -10.37
C GLU A 29 6.82 -19.88 -9.19
N PHE A 30 6.68 -18.57 -9.33
CA PHE A 30 6.04 -17.73 -8.34
C PHE A 30 4.59 -18.15 -8.09
N VAL A 31 3.83 -18.36 -9.17
CA VAL A 31 2.45 -18.81 -9.13
C VAL A 31 2.33 -20.21 -8.49
N GLU A 32 3.22 -21.14 -8.85
CA GLU A 32 3.22 -22.47 -8.26
C GLU A 32 3.55 -22.44 -6.75
N LYS A 33 4.46 -21.56 -6.32
CA LYS A 33 4.76 -21.36 -4.91
C LYS A 33 3.55 -20.83 -4.11
N LEU A 34 2.68 -20.06 -4.74
CA LEU A 34 1.44 -19.56 -4.10
C LEU A 34 0.33 -20.63 -4.02
N LYS A 35 0.44 -21.72 -4.75
CA LYS A 35 -0.58 -22.77 -4.82
C LYS A 35 -0.72 -23.54 -3.51
N THR A 36 0.37 -23.71 -2.79
CA THR A 36 0.40 -24.50 -1.55
C THR A 36 0.60 -23.60 -0.34
N PRO A 37 -0.45 -23.39 0.49
CA PRO A 37 -0.31 -22.59 1.70
C PRO A 37 0.40 -23.36 2.81
N VAL A 38 0.96 -22.63 3.76
CA VAL A 38 1.40 -23.19 5.04
C VAL A 38 0.17 -23.37 5.94
N TRP A 39 -0.11 -24.58 6.36
CA TRP A 39 -1.21 -24.90 7.26
C TRP A 39 -0.81 -24.71 8.72
N GLY A 40 -1.63 -23.99 9.48
CA GLY A 40 -1.53 -23.89 10.93
C GLY A 40 -2.22 -25.07 11.63
N THR A 41 -2.00 -25.18 12.91
CA THR A 41 -2.64 -26.19 13.77
C THR A 41 -3.92 -25.69 14.43
N GLU A 42 -4.06 -24.35 14.55
CA GLU A 42 -5.23 -23.68 15.14
C GLU A 42 -6.38 -23.59 14.13
N THR A 43 -7.63 -23.70 14.63
CA THR A 43 -8.82 -23.38 13.87
C THR A 43 -8.94 -21.87 13.66
N LEU A 44 -9.81 -21.42 12.74
CA LEU A 44 -10.05 -20.01 12.50
C LEU A 44 -10.54 -19.29 13.77
N ASP A 45 -11.45 -19.90 14.52
CA ASP A 45 -11.97 -19.30 15.75
C ASP A 45 -10.89 -19.18 16.82
N GLN A 46 -10.07 -20.21 17.01
CA GLN A 46 -8.91 -20.17 17.90
C GLN A 46 -7.93 -19.06 17.49
N TYR A 47 -7.63 -18.97 16.20
CA TYR A 47 -6.76 -17.92 15.67
C TYR A 47 -7.33 -16.51 15.89
N LEU A 48 -8.62 -16.29 15.67
CA LEU A 48 -9.27 -14.99 15.87
C LEU A 48 -9.34 -14.57 17.34
N ALA A 49 -9.39 -15.53 18.26
CA ALA A 49 -9.38 -15.30 19.71
C ALA A 49 -7.98 -14.88 20.25
N LEU A 50 -6.90 -15.09 19.48
CA LEU A 50 -5.56 -14.72 19.91
C LEU A 50 -5.36 -13.19 19.92
N PRO A 51 -4.48 -12.68 20.80
CA PRO A 51 -4.01 -11.30 20.73
C PRO A 51 -3.43 -10.97 19.35
N LYS A 52 -3.55 -9.70 18.91
CA LYS A 52 -3.11 -9.26 17.58
C LYS A 52 -1.64 -9.59 17.29
N SER A 53 -0.77 -9.39 18.29
CA SER A 53 0.66 -9.71 18.18
C SER A 53 0.88 -11.20 17.85
N ARG A 54 0.15 -12.09 18.52
CA ARG A 54 0.26 -13.53 18.30
C ARG A 54 -0.33 -13.95 16.94
N GLN A 55 -1.44 -13.33 16.52
CA GLN A 55 -1.97 -13.54 15.18
C GLN A 55 -0.95 -13.15 14.10
N ASP A 56 -0.20 -12.08 14.33
CA ASP A 56 0.82 -11.62 13.40
C ASP A 56 2.03 -12.57 13.37
N ASP A 57 2.45 -13.11 14.52
CA ASP A 57 3.52 -14.14 14.57
C ASP A 57 3.14 -15.41 13.80
N LEU A 58 1.90 -15.85 13.90
CA LEU A 58 1.41 -17.02 13.17
C LEU A 58 1.28 -16.80 11.65
N LYS A 59 1.18 -15.57 11.18
CA LYS A 59 1.26 -15.25 9.74
C LYS A 59 2.68 -15.28 9.20
N ASP A 60 3.67 -15.06 10.06
CA ASP A 60 5.09 -15.01 9.67
C ASP A 60 5.64 -16.38 9.23
N VAL A 61 4.93 -17.47 9.49
CA VAL A 61 5.40 -18.85 9.20
C VAL A 61 5.78 -19.12 7.75
N GLY A 62 5.24 -18.37 6.79
CA GLY A 62 5.58 -18.50 5.37
C GLY A 62 6.59 -17.45 4.89
N GLY A 63 6.94 -16.45 5.74
CA GLY A 63 7.73 -15.29 5.34
C GLY A 63 6.95 -14.29 4.49
N PHE A 64 7.67 -13.36 3.89
CA PHE A 64 7.15 -12.21 3.16
C PHE A 64 7.70 -12.14 1.75
N VAL A 65 6.95 -11.49 0.87
CA VAL A 65 7.36 -11.23 -0.50
C VAL A 65 6.89 -9.86 -0.96
N GLY A 66 7.74 -9.16 -1.67
CA GLY A 66 7.45 -7.98 -2.48
C GLY A 66 8.13 -8.12 -3.84
N GLY A 67 7.71 -7.39 -4.85
CA GLY A 67 8.32 -7.52 -6.17
C GLY A 67 7.58 -6.78 -7.28
N THR A 68 7.93 -7.09 -8.52
CA THR A 68 7.40 -6.47 -9.74
C THR A 68 5.95 -6.92 -10.01
N PHE A 69 5.06 -6.59 -9.10
CA PHE A 69 3.62 -6.88 -9.21
C PHE A 69 2.79 -5.93 -8.32
N ILE A 70 1.52 -5.81 -8.65
CA ILE A 70 0.53 -5.10 -7.85
C ILE A 70 -0.28 -6.14 -7.07
N GLY A 71 -0.31 -6.02 -5.74
CA GLY A 71 -1.10 -6.88 -4.88
C GLY A 71 -2.36 -6.19 -4.39
N LEU A 72 -3.51 -6.76 -4.67
CA LEU A 72 -4.83 -6.26 -4.29
C LEU A 72 -5.62 -7.31 -3.52
N ARG A 73 -6.70 -6.89 -2.84
CA ARG A 73 -7.54 -7.77 -2.05
C ARG A 73 -8.91 -8.05 -2.67
N ARG A 74 -9.02 -8.16 -3.99
CA ARG A 74 -10.24 -8.63 -4.67
C ARG A 74 -10.04 -8.94 -6.15
N VAL A 75 -10.95 -9.74 -6.72
CA VAL A 75 -10.96 -10.11 -8.13
C VAL A 75 -12.32 -9.94 -8.77
N SER A 76 -12.32 -9.44 -9.97
CA SER A 76 -13.23 -9.82 -11.05
C SER A 76 -12.51 -9.54 -12.39
N GLY A 77 -12.76 -10.38 -13.40
CA GLY A 77 -12.42 -10.24 -14.80
C GLY A 77 -11.26 -9.33 -15.20
N LEU A 78 -10.03 -9.79 -15.00
CA LEU A 78 -8.84 -9.08 -15.46
C LEU A 78 -8.49 -9.51 -16.87
N GLY A 79 -8.28 -8.55 -17.76
CA GLY A 79 -7.71 -8.79 -19.07
C GLY A 79 -6.19 -9.06 -19.04
N CYS A 80 -5.59 -9.20 -17.86
CA CYS A 80 -4.17 -9.43 -17.65
C CYS A 80 -3.90 -10.66 -16.76
N ALA A 81 -2.65 -11.12 -16.74
CA ALA A 81 -2.21 -12.19 -15.87
C ALA A 81 -2.46 -11.85 -14.41
N ALA A 82 -2.92 -12.82 -13.65
CA ALA A 82 -3.14 -12.67 -12.23
C ALA A 82 -3.11 -14.02 -11.51
N VAL A 83 -2.76 -13.98 -10.23
CA VAL A 83 -3.03 -15.07 -9.30
C VAL A 83 -3.83 -14.56 -8.11
N VAL A 84 -4.82 -15.35 -7.72
CA VAL A 84 -5.71 -15.07 -6.61
C VAL A 84 -5.58 -16.14 -5.58
N TYR A 85 -5.46 -15.74 -4.32
CA TYR A 85 -5.48 -16.70 -3.22
C TYR A 85 -6.11 -16.12 -1.95
N SER A 86 -6.62 -17.02 -1.12
CA SER A 86 -7.19 -16.64 0.16
C SER A 86 -6.12 -16.36 1.21
N THR A 87 -6.39 -15.40 2.10
CA THR A 87 -5.53 -15.08 3.24
C THR A 87 -5.95 -15.87 4.47
N ARG A 88 -5.10 -15.95 5.52
CA ARG A 88 -5.35 -16.74 6.73
C ARG A 88 -6.69 -16.49 7.43
N LYS A 89 -7.25 -15.30 7.31
CA LYS A 89 -8.57 -14.95 7.88
C LYS A 89 -9.74 -15.18 6.92
N HIS A 90 -9.53 -15.88 5.81
CA HIS A 90 -10.60 -16.15 4.87
C HIS A 90 -11.59 -17.14 5.43
N SER A 91 -12.88 -16.84 5.23
CA SER A 91 -14.00 -17.77 5.47
C SER A 91 -15.07 -17.55 4.42
N GLY A 92 -16.02 -18.49 4.29
CA GLY A 92 -17.17 -18.34 3.40
C GLY A 92 -18.06 -17.15 3.74
N TYR A 93 -18.16 -16.78 5.01
CA TYR A 93 -18.95 -15.64 5.50
C TYR A 93 -18.22 -14.29 5.39
N ALA A 94 -16.89 -14.29 5.45
CA ALA A 94 -16.06 -13.10 5.35
C ALA A 94 -14.90 -13.36 4.38
N PRO A 95 -15.16 -13.34 3.07
CA PRO A 95 -14.14 -13.62 2.06
C PRO A 95 -12.98 -12.63 2.15
N ARG A 96 -11.75 -13.17 2.23
CA ARG A 96 -10.52 -12.37 2.24
C ARG A 96 -9.54 -12.94 1.23
N LEU A 97 -9.49 -12.29 0.09
CA LEU A 97 -8.69 -12.71 -1.05
C LEU A 97 -7.56 -11.71 -1.29
N ARG A 98 -6.48 -12.21 -1.85
CA ARG A 98 -5.39 -11.41 -2.39
C ARG A 98 -5.25 -11.70 -3.87
N VAL A 99 -5.05 -10.65 -4.64
CA VAL A 99 -4.77 -10.71 -6.07
C VAL A 99 -3.35 -10.22 -6.27
N ILE A 100 -2.58 -10.93 -7.05
CA ILE A 100 -1.27 -10.49 -7.52
C ILE A 100 -1.33 -10.38 -9.03
N ILE A 101 -0.95 -9.22 -9.55
CA ILE A 101 -1.00 -8.88 -10.96
C ILE A 101 0.40 -8.44 -11.37
N PRO A 102 1.11 -9.24 -12.17
CA PRO A 102 2.43 -8.87 -12.66
C PRO A 102 2.30 -7.71 -13.65
N ILE A 103 3.20 -6.75 -13.56
CA ILE A 103 3.30 -5.62 -14.48
C ILE A 103 4.43 -5.84 -15.48
N ASP A 104 4.30 -5.26 -16.66
CA ASP A 104 5.17 -5.50 -17.82
C ASP A 104 6.60 -4.94 -17.67
N ARG A 105 6.82 -4.03 -16.71
CA ARG A 105 8.13 -3.51 -16.30
C ARG A 105 8.13 -3.10 -14.82
N THR A 106 9.29 -2.84 -14.27
CA THR A 106 9.40 -2.26 -12.92
C THR A 106 8.82 -0.85 -12.91
N ALA A 107 7.96 -0.56 -11.93
CA ALA A 107 7.45 0.77 -11.66
C ALA A 107 8.45 1.55 -10.79
N THR A 108 8.54 2.85 -11.01
CA THR A 108 9.15 3.75 -10.03
C THR A 108 8.25 3.85 -8.79
N ALA A 109 8.77 4.43 -7.71
CA ALA A 109 7.98 4.65 -6.50
C ALA A 109 6.76 5.55 -6.78
N ASP A 110 6.93 6.58 -7.61
CA ASP A 110 5.87 7.52 -7.96
C ASP A 110 4.83 6.92 -8.94
N GLU A 111 5.24 6.01 -9.82
CA GLU A 111 4.34 5.31 -10.73
C GLU A 111 3.47 4.23 -10.05
N TYR A 112 3.96 3.65 -8.95
CA TYR A 112 3.30 2.49 -8.34
C TYR A 112 1.90 2.82 -7.81
N GLU A 113 1.77 3.86 -6.99
CA GLU A 113 0.51 4.19 -6.34
C GLU A 113 -0.60 4.57 -7.33
N PRO A 114 -0.38 5.49 -8.30
CA PRO A 114 -1.42 5.79 -9.29
C PRO A 114 -1.79 4.57 -10.13
N ALA A 115 -0.83 3.73 -10.54
CA ALA A 115 -1.11 2.50 -11.27
C ALA A 115 -1.95 1.51 -10.43
N ALA A 116 -1.58 1.31 -9.17
CA ALA A 116 -2.31 0.42 -8.26
C ALA A 116 -3.73 0.92 -7.98
N ARG A 117 -3.92 2.23 -7.77
CA ARG A 117 -5.24 2.85 -7.58
C ARG A 117 -6.12 2.77 -8.83
N LYS A 118 -5.54 3.01 -10.02
CA LYS A 118 -6.27 2.85 -11.27
C LYS A 118 -6.72 1.42 -11.47
N LEU A 119 -5.84 0.45 -11.27
CA LEU A 119 -6.17 -0.96 -11.35
C LEU A 119 -7.25 -1.35 -10.35
N ALA A 120 -7.14 -0.88 -9.10
CA ALA A 120 -8.16 -1.10 -8.08
C ALA A 120 -9.51 -0.49 -8.45
N SER A 121 -9.55 0.68 -9.09
CA SER A 121 -10.80 1.29 -9.55
C SER A 121 -11.51 0.46 -10.63
N LEU A 122 -10.77 -0.25 -11.46
CA LEU A 122 -11.32 -1.18 -12.44
C LEU A 122 -11.87 -2.47 -11.82
N LEU A 123 -11.39 -2.81 -10.63
CA LEU A 123 -11.77 -4.02 -9.89
C LEU A 123 -12.80 -3.78 -8.78
N GLY A 124 -13.09 -2.54 -8.45
CA GLY A 124 -13.92 -2.13 -7.33
C GLY A 124 -13.05 -1.69 -6.14
N ILE A 125 -12.61 -0.44 -6.17
CA ILE A 125 -11.70 0.14 -5.16
C ILE A 125 -12.30 0.14 -3.75
N GLU A 126 -13.64 0.17 -3.64
CA GLU A 126 -14.39 0.12 -2.39
C GLU A 126 -14.16 -1.17 -1.59
N PHE A 127 -13.68 -2.22 -2.26
CA PHE A 127 -13.37 -3.51 -1.62
C PHE A 127 -11.88 -3.69 -1.32
N CYS A 128 -11.06 -2.71 -1.73
CA CYS A 128 -9.63 -2.76 -1.51
C CYS A 128 -9.25 -2.23 -0.12
N ASP A 129 -8.21 -2.81 0.47
CA ASP A 129 -7.61 -2.28 1.69
C ASP A 129 -6.81 -1.01 1.33
N PRO A 130 -7.09 0.16 1.94
CA PRO A 130 -6.39 1.40 1.63
C PRO A 130 -4.87 1.30 1.74
N THR A 131 -4.37 0.44 2.63
CA THR A 131 -2.92 0.23 2.80
C THR A 131 -2.27 -0.57 1.67
N THR A 132 -3.05 -1.05 0.71
CA THR A 132 -2.55 -1.83 -0.45
C THR A 132 -1.78 -0.96 -1.44
N PHE A 133 -2.07 0.34 -1.48
CA PHE A 133 -1.48 1.28 -2.43
C PHE A 133 -0.08 1.77 -2.03
N ASP A 134 0.41 1.32 -0.90
CA ASP A 134 1.75 1.60 -0.44
C ASP A 134 2.79 0.78 -1.22
N ALA A 135 3.73 1.44 -1.88
CA ALA A 135 4.78 0.79 -2.66
C ALA A 135 5.68 -0.12 -1.81
N GLU A 136 5.87 0.24 -0.54
CA GLU A 136 6.66 -0.55 0.43
C GLU A 136 5.86 -1.71 1.04
N ARG A 137 4.59 -1.88 0.65
CA ARG A 137 3.71 -2.87 1.24
C ARG A 137 4.12 -4.29 0.88
N LEU A 138 4.56 -5.00 1.87
CA LEU A 138 4.91 -6.40 1.77
C LEU A 138 3.69 -7.30 1.93
N MET A 139 3.74 -8.47 1.31
CA MET A 139 2.71 -9.48 1.43
C MET A 139 3.24 -10.72 2.14
N TYR A 140 2.37 -11.32 2.96
CA TYR A 140 2.64 -12.66 3.50
C TYR A 140 2.48 -13.70 2.39
N TRP A 141 3.37 -14.68 2.38
CA TRP A 141 3.11 -15.92 1.66
C TRP A 141 1.81 -16.56 2.17
N PRO A 142 1.14 -17.39 1.36
CA PRO A 142 -0.13 -17.98 1.75
C PRO A 142 -0.02 -18.86 2.99
N SER A 143 -0.94 -18.67 3.92
CA SER A 143 -1.10 -19.52 5.10
C SER A 143 -2.58 -19.66 5.47
N CYS A 144 -2.95 -20.81 6.05
CA CYS A 144 -4.32 -21.13 6.41
C CYS A 144 -4.43 -21.67 7.83
N CYS A 145 -5.59 -21.52 8.47
CA CYS A 145 -5.95 -22.24 9.67
C CYS A 145 -6.32 -23.69 9.31
N SER A 146 -6.29 -24.61 10.27
CA SER A 146 -6.48 -26.06 10.06
C SER A 146 -7.81 -26.42 9.45
N ASP A 147 -8.85 -25.64 9.70
CA ASP A 147 -10.24 -25.82 9.24
C ASP A 147 -10.62 -24.88 8.07
N SER A 148 -9.69 -24.09 7.54
CA SER A 148 -9.95 -23.13 6.47
C SER A 148 -9.96 -23.81 5.11
N GLN A 149 -10.78 -23.26 4.20
CA GLN A 149 -10.72 -23.62 2.78
C GLN A 149 -9.75 -22.69 2.06
N TYR A 150 -8.71 -23.25 1.43
CA TYR A 150 -7.80 -22.46 0.61
C TYR A 150 -8.38 -22.24 -0.79
N VAL A 151 -8.53 -20.98 -1.16
CA VAL A 151 -8.94 -20.58 -2.51
C VAL A 151 -7.70 -20.18 -3.28
N TYR A 152 -7.56 -20.74 -4.49
CA TYR A 152 -6.46 -20.44 -5.40
C TYR A 152 -6.95 -20.45 -6.85
N ARG A 153 -6.63 -19.40 -7.61
CA ARG A 153 -6.95 -19.30 -9.05
C ARG A 153 -5.87 -18.55 -9.79
N VAL A 154 -5.60 -18.96 -11.02
CA VAL A 154 -4.64 -18.34 -11.93
C VAL A 154 -5.36 -17.90 -13.20
N TYR A 155 -5.01 -16.73 -13.70
CA TYR A 155 -5.42 -16.18 -14.98
C TYR A 155 -4.20 -16.06 -15.86
N ASP A 156 -4.18 -16.81 -16.97
CA ASP A 156 -3.06 -16.89 -17.91
C ASP A 156 -3.28 -15.95 -19.10
N ASN A 157 -3.04 -14.67 -18.84
CA ASN A 157 -3.16 -13.57 -19.79
C ASN A 157 -1.81 -12.83 -19.91
N PRO A 158 -1.66 -11.85 -20.82
CA PRO A 158 -0.49 -10.96 -20.83
C PRO A 158 -0.30 -10.23 -19.50
N PHE A 159 0.95 -9.85 -19.19
CA PHE A 159 1.24 -8.99 -18.04
C PHE A 159 0.54 -7.64 -18.20
N CYS A 160 0.13 -7.05 -17.07
CA CYS A 160 -0.56 -5.78 -17.07
C CYS A 160 0.38 -4.66 -17.53
N SER A 161 -0.07 -3.85 -18.48
CA SER A 161 0.72 -2.74 -18.98
C SER A 161 0.72 -1.58 -18.00
N LEU A 162 1.88 -1.27 -17.42
CA LEU A 162 2.04 -0.11 -16.55
C LEU A 162 1.77 1.19 -17.30
N LYS A 163 2.31 1.33 -18.52
CA LYS A 163 2.03 2.50 -19.38
C LYS A 163 0.55 2.62 -19.70
N GLY A 164 -0.14 1.49 -19.92
CA GLY A 164 -1.58 1.47 -20.19
C GLY A 164 -2.39 1.97 -19.00
N LEU A 165 -2.05 1.55 -17.77
CA LEU A 165 -2.70 2.02 -16.53
C LEU A 165 -2.51 3.51 -16.30
N LEU A 166 -1.28 3.99 -16.41
CA LEU A 166 -0.95 5.42 -16.24
C LEU A 166 -1.59 6.28 -17.33
N GLY A 167 -1.66 5.78 -18.57
CA GLY A 167 -2.30 6.47 -19.68
C GLY A 167 -3.84 6.60 -19.59
N MET A 168 -4.47 5.94 -18.58
CA MET A 168 -5.90 6.12 -18.30
C MET A 168 -6.20 7.38 -17.46
N TYR A 169 -5.19 8.11 -17.02
CA TYR A 169 -5.34 9.42 -16.38
C TYR A 169 -5.25 10.53 -17.41
N GLY A 170 -5.83 11.69 -17.13
CA GLY A 170 -5.50 12.92 -17.84
C GLY A 170 -4.07 13.34 -17.53
N ASP A 171 -3.73 13.37 -16.25
CA ASP A 171 -2.37 13.49 -15.72
C ASP A 171 -2.22 12.60 -14.47
N TRP A 172 -1.41 11.56 -14.55
CA TRP A 172 -1.19 10.66 -13.44
C TRP A 172 -0.26 11.26 -12.35
N HIS A 173 0.48 12.32 -12.66
CA HIS A 173 1.29 13.02 -11.67
C HIS A 173 0.43 13.83 -10.69
N ASP A 174 -0.75 14.26 -11.12
CA ASP A 174 -1.70 14.98 -10.28
C ASP A 174 -2.41 14.03 -9.31
N VAL A 175 -2.00 14.07 -8.04
CA VAL A 175 -2.54 13.23 -6.96
C VAL A 175 -4.06 13.42 -6.76
N SER A 176 -4.62 14.57 -7.12
CA SER A 176 -6.05 14.83 -7.01
C SER A 176 -6.91 13.98 -7.93
N GLN A 177 -6.33 13.48 -9.04
CA GLN A 177 -7.01 12.61 -10.01
C GLN A 177 -6.99 11.13 -9.60
N TRP A 178 -6.27 10.76 -8.55
CA TRP A 178 -6.14 9.38 -8.15
C TRP A 178 -7.43 8.85 -7.51
N PRO A 179 -7.93 7.67 -7.95
CA PRO A 179 -9.09 7.04 -7.32
C PRO A 179 -8.90 6.84 -5.83
N GLN A 180 -9.91 7.21 -5.03
CA GLN A 180 -9.88 7.08 -3.58
C GLN A 180 -10.80 5.95 -3.10
N VAL A 181 -10.38 5.24 -2.05
CA VAL A 181 -11.27 4.29 -1.37
C VAL A 181 -12.37 5.08 -0.66
N PRO A 182 -13.65 4.73 -0.85
CA PRO A 182 -14.74 5.40 -0.15
C PRO A 182 -14.51 5.41 1.36
N GLY A 183 -14.64 6.57 1.98
CA GLY A 183 -14.42 6.76 3.41
C GLY A 183 -12.95 6.87 3.83
N ALA A 184 -11.99 6.93 2.92
CA ALA A 184 -10.58 7.17 3.25
C ALA A 184 -10.42 8.48 4.04
N ASP A 185 -11.11 9.54 3.64
CA ASP A 185 -11.12 10.83 4.36
C ASP A 185 -11.64 10.71 5.80
N ALA A 186 -12.62 9.83 6.05
CA ALA A 186 -13.12 9.59 7.39
C ALA A 186 -12.11 8.83 8.26
N ILE A 187 -11.35 7.92 7.65
CA ILE A 187 -10.26 7.20 8.34
C ILE A 187 -9.16 8.19 8.71
N GLU A 188 -8.80 9.06 7.79
CA GLU A 188 -7.77 10.09 8.00
C GLU A 188 -8.20 11.08 9.09
N ARG A 189 -9.42 11.61 9.03
CA ARG A 189 -9.98 12.46 10.09
C ARG A 189 -9.98 11.78 11.46
N ARG A 190 -10.24 10.46 11.54
CA ARG A 190 -10.16 9.70 12.80
C ARG A 190 -8.73 9.53 13.29
N ARG A 191 -7.73 9.46 12.40
CA ARG A 191 -6.32 9.47 12.77
C ARG A 191 -5.91 10.84 13.31
N LEU A 192 -6.30 11.92 12.63
CA LEU A 192 -6.09 13.30 13.07
C LEU A 192 -6.71 13.54 14.45
N ALA A 193 -7.95 13.16 14.67
CA ALA A 193 -8.65 13.31 15.94
C ALA A 193 -8.04 12.53 17.12
N LYS A 194 -7.13 11.58 16.86
CA LYS A 194 -6.37 10.85 17.88
C LYS A 194 -4.99 11.45 18.16
N GLN A 195 -4.56 12.41 17.35
CA GLN A 195 -3.28 13.08 17.57
C GLN A 195 -3.44 14.09 18.71
N GLU A 196 -2.42 14.17 19.55
CA GLU A 196 -2.31 15.23 20.53
C GLU A 196 -2.07 16.55 19.80
N ASP A 197 -2.77 17.61 20.23
CA ASP A 197 -2.52 18.95 19.70
C ASP A 197 -1.03 19.30 19.92
N PRO A 198 -0.26 19.53 18.84
CA PRO A 198 1.18 19.76 18.93
C PRO A 198 1.53 21.00 19.74
N THR A 199 0.62 21.98 19.85
CA THR A 199 0.82 23.20 20.63
C THR A 199 0.81 22.95 22.12
N THR A 200 0.21 21.85 22.59
CA THR A 200 0.15 21.46 24.02
C THR A 200 1.40 20.71 24.48
N LYS A 201 2.24 20.25 23.55
CA LYS A 201 3.49 19.54 23.88
C LYS A 201 4.42 20.42 24.73
N ARG A 202 5.18 19.76 25.60
CA ARG A 202 6.17 20.42 26.45
C ARG A 202 7.53 20.56 25.74
N GLY A 203 8.38 21.43 26.28
CA GLY A 203 9.76 21.62 25.80
C GLY A 203 9.86 22.31 24.44
N ILE A 204 10.96 22.06 23.73
CA ILE A 204 11.31 22.74 22.49
C ILE A 204 10.27 22.47 21.38
N ILE A 205 9.78 21.23 21.27
CA ILE A 205 8.79 20.86 20.25
C ILE A 205 7.52 21.69 20.43
N GLY A 206 6.95 21.73 21.62
CA GLY A 206 5.74 22.53 21.86
C GLY A 206 5.96 24.02 21.69
N ALA A 207 7.14 24.54 22.07
CA ALA A 207 7.49 25.95 21.84
C ALA A 207 7.54 26.26 20.34
N PHE A 208 8.15 25.36 19.55
CA PHE A 208 8.20 25.49 18.08
C PHE A 208 6.80 25.48 17.48
N CYS A 209 5.96 24.51 17.83
CA CYS A 209 4.60 24.38 17.28
C CYS A 209 3.65 25.54 17.70
N ARG A 210 3.93 26.21 18.83
CA ARG A 210 3.20 27.43 19.20
C ARG A 210 3.69 28.68 18.45
N THR A 211 4.92 28.65 17.94
CA THR A 211 5.54 29.81 17.27
C THR A 211 5.32 29.78 15.75
N TYR A 212 5.31 28.59 15.16
CA TYR A 212 5.19 28.40 13.74
C TYR A 212 4.09 27.40 13.41
N SER A 213 3.25 27.73 12.46
CA SER A 213 2.39 26.77 11.78
C SER A 213 3.22 25.92 10.79
N ILE A 214 2.64 24.87 10.24
CA ILE A 214 3.29 24.01 9.24
C ILE A 214 3.76 24.83 8.03
N THR A 215 2.88 25.66 7.46
CA THR A 215 3.21 26.46 6.28
C THR A 215 4.31 27.49 6.58
N GLN A 216 4.24 28.15 7.74
CA GLN A 216 5.30 29.08 8.17
C GLN A 216 6.63 28.37 8.40
N ALA A 217 6.60 27.15 8.95
CA ALA A 217 7.80 26.36 9.16
C ALA A 217 8.41 25.91 7.82
N MET A 218 7.58 25.48 6.86
CA MET A 218 8.03 25.12 5.51
C MET A 218 8.71 26.30 4.81
N GLU A 219 8.08 27.46 4.80
CA GLU A 219 8.60 28.67 4.17
C GLU A 219 9.92 29.13 4.81
N LYS A 220 10.01 29.07 6.14
CA LYS A 220 11.16 29.62 6.87
C LYS A 220 12.36 28.71 6.94
N PHE A 221 12.15 27.39 7.15
CA PHE A 221 13.23 26.46 7.47
C PHE A 221 13.60 25.52 6.33
N ILE A 222 12.68 25.31 5.39
CA ILE A 222 12.86 24.44 4.22
C ILE A 222 12.35 25.11 2.94
N PRO A 223 12.74 26.36 2.67
CA PRO A 223 12.23 27.11 1.52
C PRO A 223 12.51 26.36 0.21
N GLY A 224 11.52 26.31 -0.67
CA GLY A 224 11.61 25.65 -1.97
C GLY A 224 11.52 24.11 -1.94
N MET A 225 11.34 23.47 -0.77
CA MET A 225 11.06 22.04 -0.72
C MET A 225 9.61 21.71 -1.05
N TYR A 226 8.70 22.63 -0.77
CA TYR A 226 7.28 22.51 -1.08
C TYR A 226 6.80 23.75 -1.83
N GLU A 227 6.06 23.52 -2.90
CA GLU A 227 5.42 24.56 -3.70
C GLU A 227 3.91 24.48 -3.52
N GLU A 228 3.29 25.64 -3.27
CA GLU A 228 1.83 25.74 -3.16
C GLU A 228 1.18 25.46 -4.52
N THR A 229 0.04 24.77 -4.50
CA THR A 229 -0.76 24.51 -5.70
C THR A 229 -2.00 25.40 -5.72
N ASP A 230 -2.70 25.46 -6.86
CA ASP A 230 -3.97 26.18 -6.98
C ASP A 230 -5.07 25.61 -6.07
N MET A 231 -4.87 24.43 -5.49
CA MET A 231 -5.81 23.81 -4.56
C MET A 231 -5.43 24.14 -3.12
N GLN A 232 -6.33 24.78 -2.39
CA GLN A 232 -6.13 25.19 -1.01
C GLN A 232 -5.65 24.02 -0.11
N GLY A 233 -4.57 24.26 0.63
CA GLY A 233 -3.99 23.29 1.57
C GLY A 233 -3.24 22.13 0.91
N ARG A 234 -2.99 22.21 -0.40
CA ARG A 234 -2.17 21.23 -1.13
C ARG A 234 -0.86 21.83 -1.60
N TYR A 235 0.19 21.07 -1.42
CA TYR A 235 1.56 21.42 -1.78
C TYR A 235 2.19 20.31 -2.61
N THR A 236 3.14 20.68 -3.45
CA THR A 236 3.97 19.78 -4.22
C THR A 236 5.35 19.67 -3.57
N TYR A 237 5.80 18.47 -3.25
CA TYR A 237 7.18 18.22 -2.85
C TYR A 237 8.07 18.27 -4.10
N THR A 238 9.06 19.16 -4.13
CA THR A 238 9.89 19.45 -5.32
C THR A 238 10.90 18.34 -5.65
N GLY A 239 11.15 17.43 -4.72
CA GLY A 239 12.06 16.29 -4.92
C GLY A 239 11.41 15.05 -5.54
N GLY A 240 10.16 15.11 -6.00
CA GLY A 240 9.42 14.00 -6.61
C GLY A 240 8.82 14.36 -7.96
N GLU A 241 8.15 13.40 -8.61
CA GLU A 241 7.52 13.56 -9.92
C GLU A 241 6.01 13.88 -9.83
N THR A 242 5.40 13.68 -8.65
CA THR A 242 3.95 13.90 -8.44
C THR A 242 3.67 15.30 -7.93
N THR A 243 2.45 15.81 -8.17
CA THR A 243 2.01 17.17 -7.80
C THR A 243 0.82 17.13 -6.84
N GLY A 244 0.73 18.12 -5.94
CA GLY A 244 -0.40 18.30 -5.04
C GLY A 244 -0.60 17.21 -4.00
N GLY A 245 0.43 16.41 -3.72
CA GLY A 245 0.36 15.26 -2.84
C GLY A 245 0.64 15.54 -1.37
N ALA A 246 1.14 16.70 -1.00
CA ALA A 246 1.33 17.10 0.39
C ALA A 246 0.13 17.94 0.85
N LEU A 247 -0.53 17.48 1.92
CA LEU A 247 -1.78 18.08 2.42
C LEU A 247 -1.58 18.63 3.82
N VAL A 248 -1.98 19.88 4.01
CA VAL A 248 -1.99 20.55 5.31
C VAL A 248 -3.37 20.46 5.93
N TYR A 249 -3.45 20.02 7.17
CA TYR A 249 -4.66 19.70 7.90
C TYR A 249 -4.80 20.50 9.20
N ASP A 250 -6.04 20.51 9.70
CA ASP A 250 -6.43 20.95 11.04
C ASP A 250 -5.91 22.36 11.41
N GLY A 251 -6.23 23.33 10.55
CA GLY A 251 -5.84 24.72 10.81
C GLY A 251 -4.32 24.95 10.76
N ASP A 252 -3.63 24.25 9.88
CA ASP A 252 -2.18 24.40 9.66
C ASP A 252 -1.30 23.81 10.79
N LEU A 253 -1.81 22.74 11.44
CA LEU A 253 -1.09 22.06 12.53
C LEU A 253 -0.40 20.77 12.10
N PHE A 254 -0.86 20.14 11.02
CA PHE A 254 -0.34 18.84 10.55
C PHE A 254 -0.14 18.84 9.04
N LEU A 255 0.90 18.10 8.62
CA LEU A 255 1.20 17.78 7.22
C LEU A 255 1.12 16.28 7.01
N TYR A 256 0.53 15.84 5.91
CA TYR A 256 0.58 14.47 5.41
C TYR A 256 0.98 14.46 3.93
N SER A 257 1.92 13.63 3.53
CA SER A 257 2.39 13.57 2.15
C SER A 257 2.13 12.21 1.50
N TYR A 258 1.66 12.25 0.25
CA TYR A 258 1.55 11.11 -0.66
C TYR A 258 2.76 11.01 -1.62
N HIS A 259 3.65 12.00 -1.61
CA HIS A 259 4.84 11.98 -2.46
C HIS A 259 5.81 10.90 -1.99
N SER A 260 6.11 9.93 -2.84
CA SER A 260 6.93 8.76 -2.47
C SER A 260 8.36 9.09 -2.06
N HIS A 261 8.92 10.18 -2.58
CA HIS A 261 10.28 10.65 -2.28
C HIS A 261 10.34 11.65 -1.11
N ASP A 262 9.19 12.08 -0.61
CA ASP A 262 9.12 13.01 0.51
C ASP A 262 9.54 12.30 1.82
N PRO A 263 10.45 12.87 2.62
CA PRO A 263 10.78 12.35 3.94
C PRO A 263 9.56 12.19 4.87
N CYS A 264 8.50 12.98 4.65
CA CYS A 264 7.23 12.90 5.37
C CYS A 264 6.22 11.94 4.71
N CYS A 265 6.63 11.16 3.70
CA CYS A 265 5.75 10.26 2.98
C CYS A 265 4.96 9.35 3.94
N ARG A 266 3.61 9.40 3.83
CA ARG A 266 2.66 8.57 4.61
C ARG A 266 2.79 8.71 6.13
N GLN A 267 3.38 9.79 6.57
CA GLN A 267 3.47 10.16 7.98
C GLN A 267 2.68 11.43 8.22
N LEU A 268 1.96 11.46 9.33
CA LEU A 268 1.36 12.69 9.82
C LEU A 268 2.39 13.37 10.71
N VAL A 269 2.91 14.49 10.27
CA VAL A 269 3.94 15.27 10.95
C VAL A 269 3.40 16.62 11.41
N ASN A 270 4.04 17.19 12.43
CA ASN A 270 3.72 18.49 13.03
C ASN A 270 4.99 19.26 13.38
#